data_c92202f37f41e3198ef477c120cee485
#
_entry.id   c92202f37f41e3198ef477c120cee485
#
_cell.length_a   1.000
_cell.length_b   1.000
_cell.length_c   1.000
_cell.angle_alpha   90.00
_cell.angle_beta   90.00
_cell.angle_gamma   90.00
#
_symmetry.space_group_name_H-M   'P 1'
#
loop_
_entity.id
_entity.type
_entity.pdbx_description
1 polymer ?
#
loop_
_entity_poly.entity_id
_entity_poly.type
_entity_poly.pdbx_seq_one_letter_code
_entity_poly.pdbx_strand_id
1 'polypeptide(L)'
;MHRGFALALALLATSVVAAPVPELTLLSEHPVEGMRGGNLSGLALCGQDLWTVSDRDDDQIYKLDTRDSAWQAEAVKLEVPAVPDTGLPWGLKSRTWAASFVRGGDLDFEGISCDAASNKYVISEAHAAVLQVPAQGTPAWLKISPIMVREARASGMLLHFNALFEGLAVNPAGDRIWLAAERERRGLLLIKRGQTTWDCDGGCVLLSEAGSEMQPEQVPNAKAVSRDFADVSLFDGKLFTLERNAYQICRRDAQTAKVEQCWSYAAEALVEHRRYPQPYGLAEALVVDAKGAWIGVDNNNGARADGEARPIVWRFAAPEGGWSSKS
;
A
#
# COMPACT_ATOMS: atom_id res chain seq x y z
N MET A 1 -35.17 -29.33 58.67
CA MET A 1 -34.76 -27.98 58.43
C MET A 1 -33.40 -28.04 57.78
N HIS A 2 -33.28 -27.99 56.42
CA HIS A 2 -32.04 -27.98 55.69
C HIS A 2 -31.89 -26.60 55.07
N ARG A 3 -30.91 -25.82 55.54
CA ARG A 3 -30.53 -24.54 54.98
C ARG A 3 -29.46 -24.77 53.90
N GLY A 4 -29.85 -24.64 52.63
CA GLY A 4 -28.89 -24.63 51.51
C GLY A 4 -28.19 -23.27 51.44
N PHE A 5 -26.86 -23.28 51.50
CA PHE A 5 -26.01 -22.13 51.24
C PHE A 5 -25.77 -22.07 49.70
N ALA A 6 -26.26 -21.04 49.04
CA ALA A 6 -25.93 -20.74 47.67
C ALA A 6 -24.66 -19.92 47.65
N LEU A 7 -23.58 -20.50 47.11
CA LEU A 7 -22.31 -19.80 46.88
C LEU A 7 -22.40 -19.04 45.55
N ALA A 8 -22.51 -17.74 45.58
CA ALA A 8 -22.46 -16.89 44.38
C ALA A 8 -20.99 -16.70 43.95
N LEU A 9 -20.61 -17.33 42.83
CA LEU A 9 -19.32 -17.12 42.17
C LEU A 9 -19.37 -15.83 41.38
N ALA A 10 -18.72 -14.75 41.85
CA ALA A 10 -18.54 -13.51 41.11
C ALA A 10 -17.40 -13.70 40.10
N LEU A 11 -17.71 -13.81 38.81
CA LEU A 11 -16.76 -13.77 37.72
C LEU A 11 -16.29 -12.30 37.53
N LEU A 12 -15.09 -12.00 37.99
CA LEU A 12 -14.39 -10.77 37.65
C LEU A 12 -13.94 -10.84 36.20
N ALA A 13 -14.66 -10.19 35.29
CA ALA A 13 -14.21 -9.97 33.94
C ALA A 13 -13.08 -8.89 33.95
N THR A 14 -11.84 -9.33 33.90
CA THR A 14 -10.71 -8.42 33.68
C THR A 14 -10.75 -7.96 32.23
N SER A 15 -11.08 -6.70 32.00
CA SER A 15 -10.93 -6.05 30.70
C SER A 15 -9.44 -6.00 30.38
N VAL A 16 -9.00 -6.83 29.43
CA VAL A 16 -7.66 -6.69 28.84
C VAL A 16 -7.70 -5.44 27.98
N VAL A 17 -7.19 -4.34 28.51
CA VAL A 17 -6.92 -3.15 27.71
C VAL A 17 -5.76 -3.52 26.80
N ALA A 18 -5.99 -3.54 25.49
CA ALA A 18 -4.91 -3.74 24.53
C ALA A 18 -3.87 -2.64 24.73
N ALA A 19 -2.58 -3.01 24.75
CA ALA A 19 -1.51 -2.04 24.82
C ALA A 19 -1.63 -1.07 23.62
N PRO A 20 -1.38 0.23 23.81
CA PRO A 20 -1.40 1.19 22.71
C PRO A 20 -0.36 0.81 21.66
N VAL A 21 -0.72 1.02 20.39
CA VAL A 21 0.19 0.78 19.27
C VAL A 21 1.37 1.77 19.39
N PRO A 22 2.63 1.32 19.33
CA PRO A 22 3.79 2.19 19.43
C PRO A 22 3.82 3.23 18.30
N GLU A 23 4.18 4.48 18.61
CA GLU A 23 4.32 5.56 17.64
C GLU A 23 5.71 5.58 17.01
N LEU A 24 5.75 5.83 15.69
CA LEU A 24 6.98 6.07 14.94
C LEU A 24 7.40 7.54 15.07
N THR A 25 8.70 7.79 15.05
CA THR A 25 9.29 9.13 15.09
C THR A 25 9.60 9.61 13.68
N LEU A 26 9.07 10.76 13.29
CA LEU A 26 9.39 11.40 12.01
C LEU A 26 10.81 11.99 12.07
N LEU A 27 11.62 11.65 11.07
CA LEU A 27 12.98 12.17 10.90
C LEU A 27 13.05 13.37 9.97
N SER A 28 12.32 13.29 8.86
CA SER A 28 12.27 14.36 7.86
C SER A 28 11.01 14.26 7.01
N GLU A 29 10.66 15.37 6.36
CA GLU A 29 9.64 15.44 5.33
C GLU A 29 10.15 16.21 4.12
N HIS A 30 9.78 15.76 2.93
CA HIS A 30 10.28 16.30 1.68
C HIS A 30 9.11 16.48 0.71
N PRO A 31 8.78 17.72 0.33
CA PRO A 31 7.88 17.97 -0.78
C PRO A 31 8.49 17.46 -2.09
N VAL A 32 7.64 16.94 -2.99
CA VAL A 32 8.07 16.42 -4.29
C VAL A 32 7.56 17.33 -5.41
N GLU A 33 8.46 17.76 -6.27
CA GLU A 33 8.19 18.58 -7.44
C GLU A 33 8.46 17.80 -8.74
N GLY A 34 7.94 18.25 -9.87
CA GLY A 34 8.25 17.69 -11.18
C GLY A 34 7.35 16.54 -11.64
N MET A 35 6.43 16.06 -10.82
CA MET A 35 5.40 15.10 -11.24
C MET A 35 4.33 15.79 -12.07
N ARG A 36 4.09 15.32 -13.30
CA ARG A 36 3.14 15.91 -14.24
C ARG A 36 1.70 15.94 -13.69
N GLY A 37 1.26 14.85 -13.10
CA GLY A 37 -0.06 14.71 -12.51
C GLY A 37 -0.15 15.18 -11.05
N GLY A 38 0.99 15.31 -10.38
CA GLY A 38 1.09 15.71 -8.97
C GLY A 38 0.89 14.57 -7.97
N ASN A 39 0.11 13.56 -8.29
CA ASN A 39 -0.25 12.47 -7.40
C ASN A 39 0.91 11.47 -7.24
N LEU A 40 1.25 11.13 -6.01
CA LEU A 40 2.27 10.15 -5.67
C LEU A 40 1.57 8.89 -5.13
N SER A 41 1.53 7.81 -5.93
CA SER A 41 0.75 6.62 -5.64
C SER A 41 1.60 5.45 -5.11
N GLY A 42 2.89 5.38 -5.44
CA GLY A 42 3.76 4.29 -4.97
C GLY A 42 5.21 4.72 -4.78
N LEU A 43 5.95 4.01 -3.94
CA LEU A 43 7.38 4.20 -3.72
C LEU A 43 8.15 2.89 -3.81
N ALA A 44 9.37 2.93 -4.37
CA ALA A 44 10.32 1.83 -4.35
C ALA A 44 11.74 2.30 -4.09
N LEU A 45 12.51 1.54 -3.32
CA LEU A 45 13.95 1.72 -3.18
C LEU A 45 14.66 0.70 -4.07
N CYS A 46 15.23 1.17 -5.18
CA CYS A 46 15.95 0.34 -6.16
C CYS A 46 17.45 0.60 -6.04
N GLY A 47 18.16 -0.25 -5.32
CA GLY A 47 19.54 0.02 -4.94
C GLY A 47 19.63 1.17 -3.94
N GLN A 48 20.12 2.33 -4.39
CA GLN A 48 20.20 3.56 -3.57
C GLN A 48 19.18 4.61 -4.02
N ASP A 49 18.48 4.37 -5.10
CA ASP A 49 17.58 5.34 -5.73
C ASP A 49 16.12 5.10 -5.29
N LEU A 50 15.43 6.16 -4.91
CA LEU A 50 13.98 6.15 -4.71
C LEU A 50 13.27 6.41 -6.04
N TRP A 51 12.22 5.62 -6.28
CA TRP A 51 11.37 5.69 -7.46
C TRP A 51 9.91 5.85 -7.04
N THR A 52 9.13 6.52 -7.88
CA THR A 52 7.70 6.70 -7.65
C THR A 52 6.91 6.61 -8.95
N VAL A 53 5.61 6.43 -8.82
CA VAL A 53 4.62 6.43 -9.89
C VAL A 53 3.48 7.39 -9.56
N SER A 54 2.67 7.70 -10.55
CA SER A 54 1.45 8.48 -10.40
C SER A 54 0.30 7.77 -11.10
N ASP A 55 -0.87 7.73 -10.49
CA ASP A 55 -2.14 7.25 -11.04
C ASP A 55 -2.56 8.00 -12.32
N ARG A 56 -1.94 9.15 -12.59
CA ARG A 56 -2.24 10.05 -13.73
C ARG A 56 -1.29 9.93 -14.89
N ASP A 57 -0.25 9.12 -14.79
CA ASP A 57 0.81 9.00 -15.78
C ASP A 57 0.92 7.59 -16.34
N ASP A 58 0.49 7.39 -17.58
CA ASP A 58 0.49 6.08 -18.26
C ASP A 58 1.80 5.75 -18.98
N ASP A 59 2.68 6.74 -19.17
CA ASP A 59 3.82 6.65 -20.06
C ASP A 59 5.17 6.96 -19.39
N GLN A 60 5.19 7.00 -18.06
CA GLN A 60 6.40 7.31 -17.31
C GLN A 60 6.36 6.83 -15.86
N ILE A 61 7.54 6.62 -15.30
CA ILE A 61 7.81 6.50 -13.87
C ILE A 61 8.80 7.60 -13.49
N TYR A 62 9.03 7.82 -12.21
CA TYR A 62 9.90 8.89 -11.76
C TYR A 62 11.02 8.37 -10.88
N LYS A 63 12.23 8.88 -11.12
CA LYS A 63 13.34 8.79 -10.18
C LYS A 63 13.35 10.04 -9.31
N LEU A 64 13.46 9.89 -7.99
CA LEU A 64 13.53 11.03 -7.07
C LEU A 64 14.97 11.47 -6.87
N ASP A 65 15.27 12.71 -7.20
CA ASP A 65 16.51 13.38 -6.79
C ASP A 65 16.31 13.91 -5.36
N THR A 66 17.03 13.32 -4.42
CA THR A 66 16.88 13.56 -2.98
C THR A 66 17.93 14.50 -2.39
N ARG A 67 18.67 15.23 -3.23
CA ARG A 67 19.80 16.08 -2.78
C ARG A 67 19.35 17.36 -2.07
N ASP A 68 18.20 17.90 -2.44
CA ASP A 68 17.66 19.15 -1.91
C ASP A 68 16.53 18.89 -0.89
N SER A 69 16.08 19.93 -0.19
CA SER A 69 14.96 19.85 0.75
C SER A 69 13.63 19.54 0.06
N ALA A 70 13.39 20.10 -1.12
CA ALA A 70 12.31 19.71 -2.03
C ALA A 70 12.89 18.77 -3.09
N TRP A 71 12.37 17.55 -3.14
CA TRP A 71 12.86 16.53 -4.07
C TRP A 71 12.32 16.75 -5.47
N GLN A 72 13.14 16.41 -6.47
CA GLN A 72 12.77 16.54 -7.88
C GLN A 72 12.43 15.15 -8.44
N ALA A 73 11.25 15.00 -8.99
CA ALA A 73 10.83 13.81 -9.71
C ALA A 73 11.31 13.90 -11.16
N GLU A 74 12.35 13.14 -11.50
CA GLU A 74 12.90 13.03 -12.84
C GLU A 74 12.12 11.98 -13.64
N ALA A 75 11.39 12.41 -14.66
CA ALA A 75 10.57 11.53 -15.48
C ALA A 75 11.41 10.59 -16.35
N VAL A 76 11.15 9.29 -16.24
CA VAL A 76 11.68 8.25 -17.12
C VAL A 76 10.54 7.72 -17.98
N LYS A 77 10.59 8.05 -19.27
CA LYS A 77 9.57 7.65 -20.24
C LYS A 77 9.59 6.16 -20.52
N LEU A 78 8.40 5.60 -20.65
CA LEU A 78 8.17 4.19 -20.93
C LEU A 78 7.40 4.03 -22.25
N GLU A 79 7.81 3.07 -23.05
CA GLU A 79 7.00 2.56 -24.15
C GLU A 79 6.14 1.39 -23.61
N VAL A 80 4.97 1.71 -23.08
CA VAL A 80 4.10 0.72 -22.46
C VAL A 80 3.35 -0.07 -23.55
N PRO A 81 3.50 -1.40 -23.63
CA PRO A 81 2.80 -2.20 -24.61
C PRO A 81 1.30 -2.31 -24.27
N ALA A 82 0.51 -2.77 -25.25
CA ALA A 82 -0.93 -3.00 -25.05
C ALA A 82 -1.19 -3.94 -23.87
N VAL A 83 -2.14 -3.57 -23.03
CA VAL A 83 -2.48 -4.30 -21.80
C VAL A 83 -3.07 -5.68 -22.15
N PRO A 84 -2.60 -6.78 -21.53
CA PRO A 84 -3.15 -8.11 -21.75
C PRO A 84 -4.52 -8.27 -21.08
N ASP A 85 -5.26 -9.29 -21.48
CA ASP A 85 -6.48 -9.68 -20.77
C ASP A 85 -6.12 -10.37 -19.43
N THR A 86 -6.51 -9.76 -18.33
CA THR A 86 -6.24 -10.25 -16.96
C THR A 86 -7.39 -11.08 -16.38
N GLY A 87 -8.50 -11.21 -17.10
CA GLY A 87 -9.70 -11.88 -16.62
C GLY A 87 -10.62 -11.02 -15.76
N LEU A 88 -10.37 -9.70 -15.66
CA LEU A 88 -11.35 -8.78 -15.07
C LEU A 88 -12.64 -8.79 -15.86
N PRO A 89 -13.83 -8.83 -15.20
CA PRO A 89 -15.12 -8.77 -15.88
C PRO A 89 -15.29 -7.52 -16.72
N TRP A 90 -15.94 -7.64 -17.86
CA TRP A 90 -16.18 -6.52 -18.76
C TRP A 90 -16.86 -5.32 -18.07
N GLY A 91 -17.80 -5.57 -17.15
CA GLY A 91 -18.49 -4.50 -16.41
C GLY A 91 -17.56 -3.70 -15.48
N LEU A 92 -16.46 -4.27 -14.98
CA LEU A 92 -15.42 -3.53 -14.27
C LEU A 92 -14.54 -2.76 -15.25
N LYS A 93 -14.05 -3.41 -16.30
CA LYS A 93 -13.24 -2.78 -17.35
C LYS A 93 -13.92 -1.55 -17.96
N SER A 94 -15.22 -1.62 -18.22
CA SER A 94 -15.97 -0.48 -18.76
C SER A 94 -16.12 0.69 -17.78
N ARG A 95 -16.20 0.39 -16.48
CA ARG A 95 -16.28 1.44 -15.44
C ARG A 95 -14.93 2.09 -15.18
N THR A 96 -13.84 1.32 -15.11
CA THR A 96 -12.48 1.88 -15.01
C THR A 96 -12.15 2.73 -16.23
N TRP A 97 -12.48 2.26 -17.43
CA TRP A 97 -12.33 3.03 -18.66
C TRP A 97 -13.16 4.34 -18.64
N ALA A 98 -14.40 4.31 -18.18
CA ALA A 98 -15.21 5.52 -18.05
C ALA A 98 -14.64 6.49 -17.00
N ALA A 99 -14.07 5.99 -15.92
CA ALA A 99 -13.44 6.79 -14.88
C ALA A 99 -12.15 7.47 -15.36
N SER A 100 -11.39 6.86 -16.30
CA SER A 100 -10.15 7.42 -16.83
C SER A 100 -10.35 8.79 -17.52
N PHE A 101 -11.50 9.04 -18.13
CA PHE A 101 -11.82 10.36 -18.70
C PHE A 101 -11.89 11.48 -17.66
N VAL A 102 -12.11 11.15 -16.39
CA VAL A 102 -12.17 12.12 -15.28
C VAL A 102 -10.84 12.17 -14.54
N ARG A 103 -10.20 11.03 -14.33
CA ARG A 103 -8.91 10.91 -13.62
C ARG A 103 -7.74 11.44 -14.43
N GLY A 104 -7.71 11.14 -15.73
CA GLY A 104 -6.64 11.57 -16.64
C GLY A 104 -5.57 10.51 -16.92
N GLY A 105 -5.73 9.26 -16.46
CA GLY A 105 -4.87 8.12 -16.76
C GLY A 105 -5.70 6.86 -17.06
N ASP A 106 -5.29 6.08 -18.07
CA ASP A 106 -5.96 4.82 -18.45
C ASP A 106 -5.41 3.63 -17.69
N LEU A 107 -4.13 3.66 -17.28
CA LEU A 107 -3.43 2.56 -16.63
C LEU A 107 -3.56 2.57 -15.12
N ASP A 108 -3.67 3.76 -14.51
CA ASP A 108 -3.88 3.89 -13.07
C ASP A 108 -2.75 3.19 -12.29
N PHE A 109 -1.53 3.73 -12.37
CA PHE A 109 -0.37 3.15 -11.71
C PHE A 109 -0.36 3.49 -10.22
N GLU A 110 -0.64 2.50 -9.36
CA GLU A 110 -0.81 2.70 -7.92
C GLU A 110 0.39 2.26 -7.08
N GLY A 111 1.16 1.29 -7.52
CA GLY A 111 2.30 0.82 -6.74
C GLY A 111 3.51 0.49 -7.59
N ILE A 112 4.69 0.57 -6.98
CA ILE A 112 5.98 0.22 -7.61
C ILE A 112 6.86 -0.54 -6.62
N SER A 113 7.58 -1.55 -7.10
CA SER A 113 8.54 -2.32 -6.31
C SER A 113 9.75 -2.72 -7.16
N CYS A 114 10.86 -3.12 -6.53
CA CYS A 114 12.08 -3.53 -7.23
C CYS A 114 12.60 -4.88 -6.75
N ASP A 115 13.16 -5.66 -7.68
CA ASP A 115 14.00 -6.81 -7.35
C ASP A 115 15.48 -6.42 -7.16
N ALA A 116 16.32 -7.38 -6.77
CA ALA A 116 17.75 -7.14 -6.55
C ALA A 116 18.52 -6.81 -7.85
N ALA A 117 17.96 -7.13 -9.01
CA ALA A 117 18.52 -6.76 -10.31
C ALA A 117 18.08 -5.37 -10.79
N SER A 118 17.39 -4.61 -9.93
CA SER A 118 16.84 -3.28 -10.21
C SER A 118 15.78 -3.26 -11.33
N ASN A 119 15.17 -4.41 -11.63
CA ASN A 119 13.96 -4.41 -12.42
C ASN A 119 12.82 -3.85 -11.57
N LYS A 120 12.04 -2.94 -12.13
CA LYS A 120 10.89 -2.34 -11.48
C LYS A 120 9.62 -3.08 -11.88
N TYR A 121 8.70 -3.19 -10.95
CA TYR A 121 7.40 -3.80 -11.15
C TYR A 121 6.35 -2.77 -10.75
N VAL A 122 5.43 -2.46 -11.64
CA VAL A 122 4.42 -1.42 -11.46
C VAL A 122 3.04 -2.08 -11.57
N ILE A 123 2.17 -1.87 -10.58
CA ILE A 123 0.79 -2.35 -10.62
C ILE A 123 -0.12 -1.33 -11.30
N SER A 124 -0.93 -1.79 -12.24
CA SER A 124 -2.05 -1.03 -12.79
C SER A 124 -3.33 -1.46 -12.07
N GLU A 125 -3.95 -0.55 -11.32
CA GLU A 125 -5.23 -0.79 -10.67
C GLU A 125 -6.30 -1.06 -11.74
N ALA A 126 -6.45 -0.17 -12.70
CA ALA A 126 -7.47 -0.24 -13.74
C ALA A 126 -7.55 -1.59 -14.46
N HIS A 127 -6.43 -2.29 -14.55
CA HIS A 127 -6.32 -3.55 -15.30
C HIS A 127 -6.00 -4.77 -14.45
N ALA A 128 -5.71 -4.61 -13.15
CA ALA A 128 -5.20 -5.66 -12.27
C ALA A 128 -4.00 -6.40 -12.92
N ALA A 129 -3.07 -5.62 -13.48
CA ALA A 129 -1.93 -6.09 -14.27
C ALA A 129 -0.63 -5.54 -13.70
N VAL A 130 0.47 -6.27 -13.83
CA VAL A 130 1.80 -5.84 -13.41
C VAL A 130 2.69 -5.63 -14.63
N LEU A 131 3.22 -4.42 -14.79
CA LEU A 131 4.22 -4.06 -15.77
C LEU A 131 5.61 -4.27 -15.18
N GLN A 132 6.44 -5.08 -15.82
CA GLN A 132 7.86 -5.15 -15.52
C GLN A 132 8.62 -4.13 -16.38
N VAL A 133 9.36 -3.24 -15.74
CA VAL A 133 10.29 -2.30 -16.35
C VAL A 133 11.70 -2.78 -16.03
N PRO A 134 12.37 -3.50 -16.95
CA PRO A 134 13.70 -4.05 -16.68
C PRO A 134 14.73 -2.93 -16.52
N ALA A 135 15.81 -3.20 -15.79
CA ALA A 135 16.93 -2.25 -15.66
C ALA A 135 17.55 -1.91 -17.03
N GLN A 136 17.48 -2.86 -17.97
CA GLN A 136 17.87 -2.69 -19.38
C GLN A 136 16.86 -3.42 -20.27
N GLY A 137 16.40 -2.77 -21.33
CA GLY A 137 15.43 -3.35 -22.26
C GLY A 137 14.08 -2.64 -22.25
N THR A 138 13.08 -3.28 -22.84
CA THR A 138 11.73 -2.71 -23.01
C THR A 138 10.78 -3.19 -21.94
N PRO A 139 9.85 -2.35 -21.45
CA PRO A 139 8.80 -2.77 -20.54
C PRO A 139 7.92 -3.89 -21.14
N ALA A 140 7.46 -4.78 -20.28
CA ALA A 140 6.55 -5.85 -20.66
C ALA A 140 5.57 -6.19 -19.53
N TRP A 141 4.31 -6.41 -19.89
CA TRP A 141 3.33 -6.92 -18.94
C TRP A 141 3.65 -8.36 -18.54
N LEU A 142 3.61 -8.65 -17.24
CA LEU A 142 3.74 -10.01 -16.75
C LEU A 142 2.55 -10.85 -17.25
N LYS A 143 2.84 -12.05 -17.69
CA LYS A 143 1.80 -13.05 -18.04
C LYS A 143 1.26 -13.67 -16.75
N ILE A 144 0.29 -13.02 -16.14
CA ILE A 144 -0.35 -13.51 -14.91
C ILE A 144 -1.54 -14.38 -15.28
N SER A 145 -1.67 -15.54 -14.64
CA SER A 145 -2.82 -16.43 -14.82
C SER A 145 -4.12 -15.73 -14.38
N PRO A 146 -5.19 -15.79 -15.20
CA PRO A 146 -6.51 -15.26 -14.81
C PRO A 146 -7.11 -15.93 -13.57
N ILE A 147 -6.50 -17.02 -13.08
CA ILE A 147 -6.87 -17.67 -11.83
C ILE A 147 -6.74 -16.68 -10.66
N MET A 148 -5.70 -15.85 -10.66
CA MET A 148 -5.47 -14.85 -9.62
C MET A 148 -6.68 -13.92 -9.44
N VAL A 149 -7.18 -13.32 -10.50
CA VAL A 149 -8.37 -12.45 -10.45
C VAL A 149 -9.61 -13.24 -10.03
N ARG A 150 -9.77 -14.48 -10.51
CA ARG A 150 -10.93 -15.32 -10.14
C ARG A 150 -10.93 -15.69 -8.66
N GLU A 151 -9.79 -16.07 -8.08
CA GLU A 151 -9.67 -16.38 -6.65
C GLU A 151 -9.87 -15.14 -5.77
N ALA A 152 -9.28 -14.01 -6.14
CA ALA A 152 -9.51 -12.74 -5.46
C ALA A 152 -11.00 -12.41 -5.40
N ARG A 153 -11.70 -12.50 -6.54
CA ARG A 153 -13.14 -12.22 -6.62
C ARG A 153 -13.99 -13.25 -5.88
N ALA A 154 -13.63 -14.52 -5.94
CA ALA A 154 -14.31 -15.57 -5.18
C ALA A 154 -14.19 -15.35 -3.65
N SER A 155 -13.11 -14.69 -3.21
CA SER A 155 -12.89 -14.29 -1.81
C SER A 155 -13.56 -12.95 -1.46
N GLY A 156 -14.24 -12.30 -2.42
CA GLY A 156 -14.96 -11.05 -2.22
C GLY A 156 -14.13 -9.78 -2.46
N MET A 157 -12.87 -9.90 -2.87
CA MET A 157 -12.02 -8.77 -3.29
C MET A 157 -12.31 -8.39 -4.74
N LEU A 158 -11.79 -7.25 -5.21
CA LEU A 158 -11.86 -6.78 -6.61
C LEU A 158 -13.29 -6.77 -7.19
N LEU A 159 -14.28 -6.40 -6.37
CA LEU A 159 -15.68 -6.33 -6.79
C LEU A 159 -16.09 -4.93 -7.26
N HIS A 160 -15.34 -3.91 -6.87
CA HIS A 160 -15.60 -2.50 -7.18
C HIS A 160 -14.47 -1.93 -8.04
N PHE A 161 -14.82 -1.12 -9.03
CA PHE A 161 -13.88 -0.57 -10.03
C PHE A 161 -12.86 0.41 -9.45
N ASN A 162 -13.08 0.91 -8.24
CA ASN A 162 -12.24 1.86 -7.51
C ASN A 162 -11.81 1.23 -6.16
N ALA A 163 -11.54 -0.05 -6.16
CA ALA A 163 -11.05 -0.81 -5.01
C ALA A 163 -10.43 -2.13 -5.52
N LEU A 164 -9.41 -2.00 -6.37
CA LEU A 164 -8.69 -3.14 -6.93
C LEU A 164 -7.34 -3.30 -6.22
N PHE A 165 -6.21 -3.23 -6.94
CA PHE A 165 -4.89 -3.37 -6.35
C PHE A 165 -4.20 -2.01 -6.21
N GLU A 166 -3.85 -1.61 -5.00
CA GLU A 166 -3.16 -0.36 -4.69
C GLU A 166 -1.63 -0.55 -4.59
N GLY A 167 -1.17 -1.70 -4.12
CA GLY A 167 0.25 -1.88 -3.87
C GLY A 167 0.78 -3.24 -4.29
N LEU A 168 2.10 -3.32 -4.46
CA LEU A 168 2.80 -4.57 -4.69
C LEU A 168 4.17 -4.59 -4.03
N ALA A 169 4.60 -5.79 -3.63
CA ALA A 169 5.97 -6.06 -3.21
C ALA A 169 6.55 -7.21 -4.01
N VAL A 170 7.78 -7.07 -4.50
CA VAL A 170 8.53 -8.13 -5.16
C VAL A 170 9.69 -8.59 -4.27
N ASN A 171 9.98 -9.90 -4.26
CA ASN A 171 11.14 -10.39 -3.53
C ASN A 171 12.46 -10.12 -4.29
N PRO A 172 13.61 -10.13 -3.61
CA PRO A 172 14.91 -9.86 -4.24
C PRO A 172 15.24 -10.74 -5.45
N ALA A 173 14.75 -11.99 -5.48
CA ALA A 173 14.94 -12.90 -6.60
C ALA A 173 14.06 -12.58 -7.82
N GLY A 174 13.04 -11.72 -7.65
CA GLY A 174 12.09 -11.36 -8.70
C GLY A 174 11.22 -12.54 -9.15
N ASP A 175 10.92 -13.49 -8.26
CA ASP A 175 10.14 -14.69 -8.54
C ASP A 175 8.86 -14.83 -7.71
N ARG A 176 8.61 -13.88 -6.79
CA ARG A 176 7.40 -13.79 -5.97
C ARG A 176 6.92 -12.35 -5.91
N ILE A 177 5.62 -12.17 -6.08
CA ILE A 177 4.98 -10.86 -5.97
C ILE A 177 3.79 -11.00 -5.02
N TRP A 178 3.75 -10.11 -4.02
CA TRP A 178 2.58 -9.90 -3.19
C TRP A 178 1.81 -8.70 -3.74
N LEU A 179 0.49 -8.82 -3.81
CA LEU A 179 -0.42 -7.79 -4.28
C LEU A 179 -1.36 -7.42 -3.14
N ALA A 180 -1.56 -6.13 -2.91
CA ALA A 180 -2.45 -5.60 -1.90
C ALA A 180 -3.75 -5.12 -2.56
N ALA A 181 -4.88 -5.76 -2.21
CA ALA A 181 -6.22 -5.29 -2.58
C ALA A 181 -6.71 -4.27 -1.55
N GLU A 182 -7.24 -3.14 -2.04
CA GLU A 182 -7.45 -1.92 -1.27
C GLU A 182 -8.48 -2.05 -0.14
N ARG A 183 -9.76 -1.91 -0.44
CA ARG A 183 -10.84 -1.70 0.54
C ARG A 183 -12.10 -2.48 0.19
N GLU A 184 -13.20 -2.22 0.91
CA GLU A 184 -14.46 -2.98 0.95
C GLU A 184 -14.21 -4.39 1.50
N ARG A 185 -13.32 -5.12 0.87
CA ARG A 185 -12.71 -6.34 1.36
C ARG A 185 -11.23 -6.30 0.96
N ARG A 186 -10.42 -5.80 1.86
CA ARG A 186 -8.96 -5.74 1.66
C ARG A 186 -8.35 -7.12 1.71
N GLY A 187 -7.21 -7.30 1.07
CA GLY A 187 -6.54 -8.58 1.12
C GLY A 187 -5.13 -8.57 0.56
N LEU A 188 -4.46 -9.69 0.74
CA LEU A 188 -3.13 -9.94 0.24
C LEU A 188 -3.11 -11.22 -0.59
N LEU A 189 -2.54 -11.12 -1.78
CA LEU A 189 -2.37 -12.25 -2.69
C LEU A 189 -0.88 -12.49 -2.92
N LEU A 190 -0.50 -13.73 -3.18
CA LEU A 190 0.85 -14.11 -3.59
C LEU A 190 0.79 -14.83 -4.93
N ILE A 191 1.53 -14.31 -5.90
CA ILE A 191 1.81 -15.00 -7.17
C ILE A 191 3.28 -15.35 -7.28
N LYS A 192 3.58 -16.46 -7.95
CA LYS A 192 4.93 -16.98 -8.14
C LYS A 192 5.24 -17.13 -9.62
N ARG A 193 6.48 -16.88 -9.97
CA ARG A 193 6.96 -17.10 -11.34
C ARG A 193 6.98 -18.59 -11.65
N GLY A 194 6.16 -19.03 -12.61
CA GLY A 194 6.25 -20.35 -13.22
C GLY A 194 7.20 -20.36 -14.41
N GLN A 195 7.11 -21.40 -15.22
CA GLN A 195 7.95 -21.53 -16.43
C GLN A 195 7.56 -20.51 -17.53
N THR A 196 6.28 -20.25 -17.70
CA THR A 196 5.74 -19.39 -18.77
C THR A 196 4.80 -18.29 -18.27
N THR A 197 4.22 -18.47 -17.09
CA THR A 197 3.22 -17.60 -16.49
C THR A 197 3.54 -17.37 -15.00
N TRP A 198 2.96 -16.32 -14.45
CA TRP A 198 2.88 -16.13 -13.01
C TRP A 198 1.59 -16.74 -12.51
N ASP A 199 1.69 -17.63 -11.55
CA ASP A 199 0.58 -18.47 -11.09
C ASP A 199 0.43 -18.52 -9.57
N CYS A 200 -0.74 -19.00 -9.14
CA CYS A 200 -1.05 -19.36 -7.77
C CYS A 200 -0.58 -20.81 -7.50
N ASP A 201 0.34 -20.98 -6.58
CA ASP A 201 0.82 -22.30 -6.16
C ASP A 201 -0.03 -22.81 -4.98
N GLY A 202 -1.11 -23.54 -5.30
CA GLY A 202 -2.06 -24.06 -4.31
C GLY A 202 -3.08 -23.03 -3.80
N GLY A 203 -3.11 -21.81 -4.36
CA GLY A 203 -3.99 -20.69 -4.04
C GLY A 203 -3.23 -19.38 -3.92
N CYS A 204 -3.82 -18.30 -4.44
CA CYS A 204 -3.21 -16.96 -4.37
C CYS A 204 -3.51 -16.22 -3.08
N VAL A 205 -4.69 -16.42 -2.51
CA VAL A 205 -5.21 -15.56 -1.42
C VAL A 205 -4.59 -15.94 -0.08
N LEU A 206 -3.78 -15.06 0.47
CA LEU A 206 -3.23 -15.18 1.82
C LEU A 206 -4.15 -14.58 2.87
N LEU A 207 -4.82 -13.48 2.53
CA LEU A 207 -5.73 -12.76 3.40
C LEU A 207 -6.90 -12.21 2.60
N SER A 208 -8.09 -12.28 3.17
CA SER A 208 -9.28 -11.58 2.69
C SER A 208 -10.12 -11.20 3.90
N GLU A 209 -10.21 -9.92 4.21
CA GLU A 209 -10.95 -9.43 5.37
C GLU A 209 -11.79 -8.20 5.04
N ALA A 210 -13.01 -8.19 5.56
CA ALA A 210 -13.90 -7.03 5.54
C ALA A 210 -13.95 -6.40 6.93
N GLY A 211 -14.63 -5.29 7.04
CA GLY A 211 -14.92 -4.63 8.29
C GLY A 211 -14.44 -3.20 8.33
N SER A 212 -14.64 -2.60 9.48
CA SER A 212 -14.24 -1.22 9.75
C SER A 212 -13.27 -1.16 10.92
N GLU A 213 -12.58 -0.06 11.02
CA GLU A 213 -11.71 0.29 12.13
C GLU A 213 -11.94 1.75 12.53
N MET A 214 -11.70 2.05 13.79
CA MET A 214 -11.79 3.43 14.27
C MET A 214 -10.57 4.21 13.82
N GLN A 215 -10.81 5.40 13.27
CA GLN A 215 -9.75 6.35 13.00
C GLN A 215 -9.09 6.79 14.33
N PRO A 216 -7.81 7.21 14.31
CA PRO A 216 -7.14 7.81 15.46
C PRO A 216 -7.94 8.99 16.04
N GLU A 217 -7.92 9.16 17.36
CA GLU A 217 -8.65 10.23 18.06
C GLU A 217 -8.21 11.64 17.61
N GLN A 218 -7.00 11.78 17.08
CA GLN A 218 -6.47 13.00 16.51
C GLN A 218 -7.17 13.45 15.23
N VAL A 219 -7.89 12.55 14.54
CA VAL A 219 -8.70 12.88 13.36
C VAL A 219 -9.95 13.63 13.83
N PRO A 220 -10.22 14.86 13.31
CA PRO A 220 -11.43 15.58 13.67
C PRO A 220 -12.70 14.79 13.34
N ASN A 221 -13.56 14.60 14.34
CA ASN A 221 -14.76 13.76 14.22
C ASN A 221 -14.45 12.30 13.82
N ALA A 222 -13.44 11.72 14.43
CA ALA A 222 -13.01 10.34 14.20
C ALA A 222 -14.21 9.38 14.20
N LYS A 223 -14.27 8.52 13.19
CA LYS A 223 -15.37 7.57 12.98
C LYS A 223 -14.85 6.21 12.53
N ALA A 224 -15.71 5.23 12.54
CA ALA A 224 -15.42 3.95 11.90
C ALA A 224 -15.38 4.12 10.38
N VAL A 225 -14.29 3.68 9.76
CA VAL A 225 -14.04 3.69 8.31
C VAL A 225 -13.71 2.29 7.84
N SER A 226 -13.86 2.02 6.55
CA SER A 226 -13.45 0.74 5.97
C SER A 226 -11.96 0.51 6.20
N ARG A 227 -11.60 -0.72 6.57
CA ARG A 227 -10.21 -1.14 6.55
C ARG A 227 -9.66 -1.10 5.14
N ASP A 228 -8.41 -0.69 4.98
CA ASP A 228 -7.75 -0.63 3.68
C ASP A 228 -6.30 -1.10 3.73
N PHE A 229 -5.74 -1.34 2.53
CA PHE A 229 -4.30 -1.40 2.29
C PHE A 229 -4.00 -0.41 1.18
N ALA A 230 -3.25 0.64 1.48
CA ALA A 230 -2.79 1.59 0.48
C ALA A 230 -1.52 1.10 -0.24
N ASP A 231 -0.64 0.38 0.46
CA ASP A 231 0.55 -0.20 -0.16
C ASP A 231 1.10 -1.37 0.66
N VAL A 232 2.05 -2.10 0.08
CA VAL A 232 2.77 -3.20 0.72
C VAL A 232 4.25 -3.17 0.36
N SER A 233 5.12 -3.28 1.36
CA SER A 233 6.58 -3.36 1.21
C SER A 233 7.10 -4.70 1.74
N LEU A 234 8.19 -5.21 1.15
CA LEU A 234 8.90 -6.40 1.64
C LEU A 234 10.25 -5.99 2.21
N PHE A 235 10.49 -6.29 3.48
CA PHE A 235 11.78 -6.08 4.11
C PHE A 235 12.11 -7.25 5.04
N ASP A 236 13.33 -7.77 4.98
CA ASP A 236 13.85 -8.88 5.82
C ASP A 236 12.90 -10.10 5.87
N GLY A 237 12.31 -10.46 4.70
CA GLY A 237 11.40 -11.60 4.57
C GLY A 237 10.03 -11.41 5.22
N LYS A 238 9.69 -10.20 5.64
CA LYS A 238 8.38 -9.82 6.19
C LYS A 238 7.67 -8.83 5.28
N LEU A 239 6.34 -8.91 5.25
CA LEU A 239 5.53 -7.88 4.62
C LEU A 239 5.25 -6.76 5.62
N PHE A 240 5.17 -5.55 5.09
CA PHE A 240 4.72 -4.38 5.81
C PHE A 240 3.59 -3.74 5.02
N THR A 241 2.40 -3.69 5.59
CA THR A 241 1.23 -3.06 4.96
C THR A 241 1.04 -1.65 5.48
N LEU A 242 0.72 -0.73 4.57
CA LEU A 242 0.30 0.62 4.90
C LEU A 242 -1.22 0.62 5.08
N GLU A 243 -1.67 0.86 6.29
CA GLU A 243 -3.09 0.93 6.67
C GLU A 243 -3.43 2.41 6.90
N ARG A 244 -3.73 3.12 5.79
CA ARG A 244 -3.77 4.60 5.79
C ARG A 244 -4.87 5.19 6.66
N ASN A 245 -6.04 4.52 6.72
CA ASN A 245 -7.16 4.99 7.54
C ASN A 245 -6.94 4.80 9.04
N ALA A 246 -6.11 3.82 9.41
CA ALA A 246 -5.65 3.59 10.78
C ALA A 246 -4.36 4.37 11.12
N TYR A 247 -3.71 5.01 10.13
CA TYR A 247 -2.41 5.66 10.27
C TYR A 247 -1.34 4.73 10.85
N GLN A 248 -1.25 3.51 10.30
CA GLN A 248 -0.37 2.46 10.82
C GLN A 248 0.42 1.77 9.70
N ILE A 249 1.60 1.28 10.09
CA ILE A 249 2.36 0.29 9.34
C ILE A 249 2.30 -1.01 10.12
N CYS A 250 1.85 -2.11 9.50
CA CYS A 250 1.77 -3.40 10.15
C CYS A 250 2.70 -4.43 9.51
N ARG A 251 3.63 -4.98 10.32
CA ARG A 251 4.46 -6.11 9.92
C ARG A 251 3.63 -7.40 9.92
N ARG A 252 3.76 -8.17 8.85
CA ARG A 252 3.03 -9.42 8.64
C ARG A 252 3.97 -10.54 8.20
N ASP A 253 3.60 -11.76 8.52
CA ASP A 253 4.24 -12.94 7.98
C ASP A 253 4.00 -13.05 6.47
N ALA A 254 5.07 -13.23 5.69
CA ALA A 254 4.98 -13.17 4.23
C ALA A 254 4.30 -14.39 3.58
N GLN A 255 4.04 -15.46 4.33
CA GLN A 255 3.38 -16.67 3.82
C GLN A 255 1.90 -16.74 4.22
N THR A 256 1.56 -16.21 5.39
CA THR A 256 0.22 -16.32 5.97
C THR A 256 -0.51 -14.99 6.08
N ALA A 257 0.17 -13.89 5.81
CA ALA A 257 -0.30 -12.51 5.99
C ALA A 257 -0.74 -12.17 7.43
N LYS A 258 -0.45 -13.05 8.42
CA LYS A 258 -0.78 -12.82 9.82
C LYS A 258 -0.04 -11.60 10.35
N VAL A 259 -0.74 -10.68 11.00
CA VAL A 259 -0.16 -9.53 11.69
C VAL A 259 0.73 -10.01 12.83
N GLU A 260 1.94 -9.49 12.91
CA GLU A 260 2.88 -9.75 13.98
C GLU A 260 3.02 -8.53 14.91
N GLN A 261 3.05 -7.32 14.34
CA GLN A 261 3.20 -6.05 15.05
C GLN A 261 2.75 -4.90 14.17
N CYS A 262 2.16 -3.87 14.76
CA CYS A 262 1.85 -2.60 14.11
C CYS A 262 2.53 -1.44 14.83
N TRP A 263 2.78 -0.36 14.09
CA TRP A 263 3.29 0.92 14.57
C TRP A 263 2.44 2.04 13.97
N SER A 264 2.11 3.03 14.80
CA SER A 264 1.35 4.20 14.40
C SER A 264 2.29 5.31 13.92
N TYR A 265 1.84 6.08 12.94
CA TYR A 265 2.46 7.35 12.55
C TYR A 265 1.47 8.53 12.73
N ALA A 266 0.36 8.29 13.43
CA ALA A 266 -0.72 9.25 13.61
C ALA A 266 -0.27 10.50 14.36
N ALA A 267 0.55 10.34 15.41
CA ALA A 267 1.02 11.47 16.24
C ALA A 267 1.79 12.51 15.41
N GLU A 268 2.54 12.07 14.40
CA GLU A 268 3.30 12.95 13.51
C GLU A 268 2.48 13.45 12.31
N ALA A 269 1.69 12.57 11.70
CA ALA A 269 0.90 12.91 10.51
C ALA A 269 -0.26 13.86 10.84
N LEU A 270 -0.83 13.77 12.03
CA LEU A 270 -2.04 14.50 12.44
C LEU A 270 -1.77 15.74 13.28
N VAL A 271 -0.52 16.22 13.38
CA VAL A 271 -0.25 17.56 13.94
C VAL A 271 -0.94 18.61 13.05
N GLU A 272 -1.39 19.69 13.67
CA GLU A 272 -2.28 20.68 13.05
C GLU A 272 -1.78 21.16 11.67
N HIS A 273 -0.51 21.54 11.56
CA HIS A 273 0.04 22.10 10.32
C HIS A 273 0.19 21.09 9.18
N ARG A 274 0.23 19.77 9.46
CA ARG A 274 0.32 18.71 8.44
C ARG A 274 -1.03 18.17 7.99
N ARG A 275 -2.13 18.56 8.64
CA ARG A 275 -3.46 18.03 8.30
C ARG A 275 -3.93 18.49 6.94
N TYR A 276 -4.58 17.58 6.25
CA TYR A 276 -5.35 17.84 5.07
C TYR A 276 -6.85 18.01 5.44
N PRO A 277 -7.63 18.69 4.59
CA PRO A 277 -9.07 18.85 4.85
C PRO A 277 -9.88 17.54 4.69
N GLN A 278 -9.31 16.53 4.04
CA GLN A 278 -9.95 15.23 3.83
C GLN A 278 -10.10 14.50 5.17
N PRO A 279 -11.26 13.83 5.40
CA PRO A 279 -11.54 13.10 6.63
C PRO A 279 -10.96 11.68 6.67
N TYR A 280 -9.98 11.37 5.82
CA TYR A 280 -9.31 10.06 5.68
C TYR A 280 -7.82 10.25 5.43
N GLY A 281 -7.05 9.17 5.63
CA GLY A 281 -5.61 9.19 5.38
C GLY A 281 -5.27 9.31 3.89
N LEU A 282 -4.21 10.03 3.58
CA LEU A 282 -3.70 10.26 2.22
C LEU A 282 -2.33 9.62 1.99
N ALA A 283 -1.91 8.72 2.87
CA ALA A 283 -0.69 7.94 2.67
C ALA A 283 -0.96 6.82 1.67
N GLU A 284 -0.24 6.83 0.54
CA GLU A 284 -0.47 5.91 -0.58
C GLU A 284 0.75 5.00 -0.86
N ALA A 285 1.93 5.32 -0.35
CA ALA A 285 3.14 4.63 -0.72
C ALA A 285 4.00 4.25 0.49
N LEU A 286 4.63 3.07 0.46
CA LEU A 286 5.44 2.55 1.55
C LEU A 286 6.73 1.87 1.07
N VAL A 287 7.87 2.30 1.62
CA VAL A 287 9.12 1.52 1.58
C VAL A 287 9.64 1.34 2.99
N VAL A 288 9.98 0.10 3.34
CA VAL A 288 10.63 -0.21 4.63
C VAL A 288 12.06 -0.68 4.39
N ASP A 289 12.98 -0.14 5.18
CA ASP A 289 14.39 -0.54 5.21
C ASP A 289 14.89 -0.72 6.66
N ALA A 290 16.15 -1.10 6.84
CA ALA A 290 16.72 -1.31 8.18
C ALA A 290 16.73 -0.05 9.07
N LYS A 291 16.70 1.14 8.46
CA LYS A 291 16.76 2.43 9.16
C LYS A 291 15.39 3.02 9.46
N GLY A 292 14.33 2.50 8.82
CA GLY A 292 12.98 3.02 9.03
C GLY A 292 12.03 2.80 7.86
N ALA A 293 11.06 3.71 7.71
CA ALA A 293 10.08 3.67 6.64
C ALA A 293 10.03 5.00 5.88
N TRP A 294 9.84 4.92 4.58
CA TRP A 294 9.42 6.01 3.73
C TRP A 294 7.92 5.87 3.49
N ILE A 295 7.17 6.95 3.71
CA ILE A 295 5.74 7.02 3.42
C ILE A 295 5.51 8.14 2.41
N GLY A 296 4.95 7.81 1.26
CA GLY A 296 4.49 8.79 0.28
C GLY A 296 3.05 9.21 0.59
N VAL A 297 2.79 10.50 0.46
CA VAL A 297 1.47 11.07 0.70
C VAL A 297 1.00 11.75 -0.58
N ASP A 298 -0.09 11.26 -1.13
CA ASP A 298 -0.81 11.95 -2.19
C ASP A 298 -1.57 13.14 -1.57
N ASN A 299 -1.35 14.32 -2.11
CA ASN A 299 -2.07 15.51 -1.66
C ASN A 299 -3.50 15.60 -2.23
N ASN A 300 -3.87 14.70 -3.12
CA ASN A 300 -5.19 14.61 -3.79
C ASN A 300 -5.67 15.99 -4.32
N ASN A 301 -4.74 16.74 -4.91
CA ASN A 301 -4.89 18.14 -5.36
C ASN A 301 -5.33 19.12 -4.23
N GLY A 302 -5.15 18.73 -2.98
CA GLY A 302 -5.43 19.57 -1.81
C GLY A 302 -4.15 20.18 -1.22
N ALA A 303 -4.32 21.15 -0.33
CA ALA A 303 -3.22 21.69 0.47
C ALA A 303 -3.38 21.31 1.93
N ARG A 304 -2.25 21.12 2.63
CA ARG A 304 -2.19 20.98 4.07
C ARG A 304 -2.58 22.30 4.76
N ALA A 305 -2.78 22.26 6.06
CA ALA A 305 -3.11 23.44 6.85
C ALA A 305 -1.99 24.49 6.85
N ASP A 306 -0.73 24.12 6.64
CA ASP A 306 0.40 25.05 6.44
C ASP A 306 0.52 25.62 5.03
N GLY A 307 -0.36 25.22 4.11
CA GLY A 307 -0.38 25.68 2.73
C GLY A 307 0.45 24.85 1.76
N GLU A 308 1.15 23.78 2.22
CA GLU A 308 1.87 22.89 1.31
C GLU A 308 0.87 22.10 0.43
N ALA A 309 1.05 22.21 -0.89
CA ALA A 309 0.15 21.62 -1.89
C ALA A 309 0.85 20.60 -2.81
N ARG A 310 2.09 20.25 -2.52
CA ARG A 310 2.83 19.22 -3.25
C ARG A 310 2.65 17.86 -2.58
N PRO A 311 2.82 16.73 -3.30
CA PRO A 311 3.02 15.43 -2.69
C PRO A 311 4.19 15.47 -1.71
N ILE A 312 4.11 14.68 -0.65
CA ILE A 312 5.11 14.66 0.43
C ILE A 312 5.68 13.26 0.57
N VAL A 313 6.98 13.15 0.81
CA VAL A 313 7.59 11.92 1.29
C VAL A 313 8.09 12.13 2.71
N TRP A 314 7.56 11.36 3.64
CA TRP A 314 8.01 11.30 5.02
C TRP A 314 9.06 10.22 5.22
N ARG A 315 10.05 10.50 6.07
CA ARG A 315 10.98 9.50 6.59
C ARG A 315 10.75 9.28 8.08
N PHE A 316 10.36 8.07 8.45
CA PHE A 316 10.24 7.65 9.85
C PHE A 316 11.43 6.79 10.27
N ALA A 317 11.88 6.93 11.52
CA ALA A 317 12.87 6.05 12.12
C ALA A 317 12.33 4.64 12.28
N ALA A 318 13.21 3.64 12.19
CA ALA A 318 12.86 2.30 12.65
C ALA A 318 12.54 2.33 14.16
N PRO A 319 11.62 1.49 14.63
CA PRO A 319 11.34 1.42 16.07
C PRO A 319 12.59 1.00 16.85
N GLU A 320 12.61 1.32 18.14
CA GLU A 320 13.69 0.89 19.03
C GLU A 320 13.85 -0.63 18.99
N GLY A 321 15.07 -1.10 18.81
CA GLY A 321 15.36 -2.53 18.58
C GLY A 321 15.09 -3.03 17.16
N GLY A 322 14.73 -2.12 16.21
CA GLY A 322 14.44 -2.43 14.82
C GLY A 322 13.08 -3.08 14.60
N TRP A 323 12.79 -3.41 13.35
CA TRP A 323 11.50 -3.98 12.95
C TRP A 323 11.22 -5.38 13.49
N SER A 324 12.24 -6.09 14.00
CA SER A 324 12.11 -7.44 14.59
C SER A 324 11.70 -7.41 16.06
N SER A 325 11.77 -6.25 16.72
CA SER A 325 11.40 -6.11 18.13
C SER A 325 9.92 -6.51 18.33
N LYS A 326 9.68 -7.21 19.43
CA LYS A 326 8.33 -7.43 19.96
C LYS A 326 8.13 -6.42 21.09
N SER A 327 7.18 -5.54 20.92
CA SER A 327 6.73 -4.65 22.01
C SER A 327 5.94 -5.43 23.04
#